data_3707b74dc99c3c3f9dd1779032165186
#
_entry.id   3707b74dc99c3c3f9dd1779032165186
#
_cell.length_a   1.000
_cell.length_b   1.000
_cell.length_c   1.000
_cell.angle_alpha   90.00
_cell.angle_beta   90.00
_cell.angle_gamma   90.00
#
_symmetry.space_group_name_H-M   'P 1'
#
loop_
_entity.id
_entity.type
_entity.pdbx_description
1 polymer ?
#
loop_
_entity_poly.entity_id
_entity_poly.type
_entity_poly.pdbx_seq_one_letter_code
_entity_poly.pdbx_strand_id
1 'polypeptide(L)'
;MADFLAERILLLLAIKAPDAKIDLGHIYEKVSRDVACAGGEVSEGDLELELKRLEAEGLVEERGGQYYITEGGRSALMSRLPSVSGKMNLSYRMVLAAKEYYPRVADQILPFLRGRPVSVVKVFSDEADPLNKVKPLFVRYARYKPKPKFIEIGDRRDLMEYVDDHAVDFVPYVHGFEAKEPDWLIIDLDAGEGLKSSAEGFLAVKFVAEKVYRLLEGCGIRPAVKFSGSRGMQVWASLDNSGMPKGDLFAHYRRLVQLIQKKVEEDIAREGVPEGLRGLFGKPDGSEGLTTAKVAGKEERTKKVLLDWSSMKPMGDVRAPFSMHYKTGLVSCPVDPNRIMQFDPSGAAPDKVAEKAETLGRLFLLEKSSAAELLRQLGLEGGN
;
A
#
# COMPACT_ATOMS: atom_id res chain seq x y z
N MET A 1 -16.20 -8.40 32.31
CA MET A 1 -16.58 -9.46 31.34
C MET A 1 -17.56 -8.94 30.30
N ALA A 2 -18.62 -8.21 30.67
CA ALA A 2 -19.58 -7.65 29.68
C ALA A 2 -18.93 -6.82 28.57
N ASP A 3 -18.04 -5.88 28.90
CA ASP A 3 -17.36 -5.08 27.90
C ASP A 3 -16.51 -5.93 26.91
N PHE A 4 -15.87 -7.00 27.41
CA PHE A 4 -15.12 -7.93 26.57
C PHE A 4 -16.04 -8.70 25.63
N LEU A 5 -17.20 -9.15 26.11
CA LEU A 5 -18.18 -9.88 25.30
C LEU A 5 -18.75 -9.00 24.19
N ALA A 6 -19.15 -7.76 24.53
CA ALA A 6 -19.58 -6.77 23.55
C ALA A 6 -18.56 -6.52 22.46
N GLU A 7 -17.31 -6.31 22.84
CA GLU A 7 -16.23 -6.08 21.91
C GLU A 7 -16.00 -7.26 20.95
N ARG A 8 -16.12 -8.51 21.46
CA ARG A 8 -15.97 -9.71 20.63
C ARG A 8 -17.11 -9.89 19.65
N ILE A 9 -18.35 -9.64 20.07
CA ILE A 9 -19.53 -9.67 19.20
C ILE A 9 -19.38 -8.61 18.10
N LEU A 10 -19.14 -7.36 18.47
CA LEU A 10 -19.00 -6.26 17.50
C LEU A 10 -17.85 -6.51 16.53
N LEU A 11 -16.72 -7.04 17.00
CA LEU A 11 -15.58 -7.37 16.16
C LEU A 11 -15.92 -8.47 15.15
N LEU A 12 -16.56 -9.56 15.62
CA LEU A 12 -16.99 -10.66 14.74
C LEU A 12 -17.90 -10.14 13.63
N LEU A 13 -18.91 -9.35 13.99
CA LEU A 13 -19.86 -8.79 13.03
C LEU A 13 -19.20 -7.79 12.07
N ALA A 14 -18.26 -6.97 12.55
CA ALA A 14 -17.55 -5.99 11.71
C ALA A 14 -16.59 -6.62 10.69
N ILE A 15 -16.01 -7.78 11.01
CA ILE A 15 -15.05 -8.47 10.13
C ILE A 15 -15.76 -9.18 8.99
N LYS A 16 -16.98 -9.66 9.21
CA LYS A 16 -17.71 -10.41 8.18
C LYS A 16 -18.18 -9.52 7.03
N ALA A 17 -18.35 -10.15 5.86
CA ALA A 17 -18.94 -9.48 4.72
C ALA A 17 -20.37 -9.02 5.03
N PRO A 18 -20.86 -7.91 4.42
CA PRO A 18 -22.18 -7.35 4.71
C PRO A 18 -23.34 -8.32 4.46
N ASP A 19 -23.17 -9.27 3.56
CA ASP A 19 -24.15 -10.31 3.21
C ASP A 19 -23.96 -11.63 3.95
N ALA A 20 -22.96 -11.72 4.82
CA ALA A 20 -22.69 -12.92 5.60
C ALA A 20 -23.86 -13.22 6.55
N LYS A 21 -24.34 -14.45 6.49
CA LYS A 21 -25.38 -14.93 7.43
C LYS A 21 -24.73 -15.32 8.76
N ILE A 22 -25.01 -14.55 9.79
CA ILE A 22 -24.44 -14.73 11.11
C ILE A 22 -25.59 -14.86 12.12
N ASP A 23 -25.89 -16.08 12.49
CA ASP A 23 -26.88 -16.40 13.50
C ASP A 23 -26.25 -16.53 14.91
N LEU A 24 -27.10 -16.71 15.92
CA LEU A 24 -26.68 -16.86 17.31
C LEU A 24 -25.69 -18.03 17.48
N GLY A 25 -25.95 -19.17 16.84
CA GLY A 25 -25.09 -20.35 16.92
C GLY A 25 -23.68 -20.07 16.39
N HIS A 26 -23.57 -19.33 15.28
CA HIS A 26 -22.29 -18.92 14.75
C HIS A 26 -21.57 -17.95 15.70
N ILE A 27 -22.28 -16.98 16.27
CA ILE A 27 -21.70 -16.05 17.25
C ILE A 27 -21.21 -16.83 18.47
N TYR A 28 -22.04 -17.75 18.98
CA TYR A 28 -21.68 -18.57 20.14
C TYR A 28 -20.43 -19.40 19.91
N GLU A 29 -20.34 -20.12 18.78
CA GLU A 29 -19.17 -20.92 18.42
C GLU A 29 -17.87 -20.09 18.43
N LYS A 30 -17.90 -18.88 17.87
CA LYS A 30 -16.70 -18.07 17.74
C LYS A 30 -16.35 -17.32 19.01
N VAL A 31 -17.34 -16.69 19.65
CA VAL A 31 -17.10 -15.86 20.85
C VAL A 31 -16.79 -16.70 22.09
N SER A 32 -17.42 -17.87 22.25
CA SER A 32 -17.10 -18.78 23.38
C SER A 32 -15.64 -19.24 23.31
N ARG A 33 -15.11 -19.49 22.11
CA ARG A 33 -13.71 -19.85 21.92
C ARG A 33 -12.78 -18.71 22.35
N ASP A 34 -13.10 -17.48 21.96
CA ASP A 34 -12.31 -16.29 22.33
C ASP A 34 -12.33 -16.06 23.85
N VAL A 35 -13.50 -16.24 24.48
CA VAL A 35 -13.67 -16.13 25.95
C VAL A 35 -12.86 -17.22 26.65
N ALA A 36 -12.91 -18.46 26.18
CA ALA A 36 -12.13 -19.57 26.72
C ALA A 36 -10.61 -19.32 26.61
N CYS A 37 -10.12 -18.78 25.49
CA CYS A 37 -8.72 -18.38 25.32
C CYS A 37 -8.30 -17.27 26.31
N ALA A 38 -9.25 -16.45 26.76
CA ALA A 38 -9.02 -15.43 27.78
C ALA A 38 -9.20 -15.97 29.23
N GLY A 39 -9.43 -17.27 29.40
CA GLY A 39 -9.61 -17.93 30.71
C GLY A 39 -10.99 -17.76 31.30
N GLY A 40 -12.00 -17.43 30.50
CA GLY A 40 -13.41 -17.29 30.90
C GLY A 40 -14.31 -18.39 30.35
N GLU A 41 -15.55 -18.38 30.76
CA GLU A 41 -16.64 -19.16 30.21
C GLU A 41 -17.83 -18.25 29.89
N VAL A 42 -18.58 -18.58 28.85
CA VAL A 42 -19.79 -17.87 28.42
C VAL A 42 -20.83 -18.88 27.97
N SER A 43 -22.06 -18.70 28.44
CA SER A 43 -23.19 -19.50 27.97
C SER A 43 -23.89 -18.84 26.78
N GLU A 44 -24.69 -19.60 26.03
CA GLU A 44 -25.53 -19.08 24.97
C GLU A 44 -26.51 -18.01 25.48
N GLY A 45 -27.05 -18.21 26.71
CA GLY A 45 -27.91 -17.23 27.35
C GLY A 45 -27.22 -15.90 27.69
N ASP A 46 -25.94 -15.93 28.06
CA ASP A 46 -25.16 -14.72 28.30
C ASP A 46 -24.97 -13.93 26.99
N LEU A 47 -24.77 -14.65 25.89
CA LEU A 47 -24.65 -14.04 24.54
C LEU A 47 -25.98 -13.45 24.07
N GLU A 48 -27.08 -14.15 24.23
CA GLU A 48 -28.41 -13.61 23.93
C GLU A 48 -28.71 -12.32 24.71
N LEU A 49 -28.39 -12.31 25.99
CA LEU A 49 -28.59 -11.14 26.82
C LEU A 49 -27.73 -9.96 26.35
N GLU A 50 -26.48 -10.22 25.99
CA GLU A 50 -25.58 -9.19 25.49
C GLU A 50 -25.99 -8.68 24.12
N LEU A 51 -26.42 -9.56 23.20
CA LEU A 51 -26.95 -9.17 21.89
C LEU A 51 -28.19 -8.26 22.04
N LYS A 52 -29.13 -8.60 22.93
CA LYS A 52 -30.28 -7.74 23.21
C LYS A 52 -29.88 -6.39 23.76
N ARG A 53 -28.85 -6.34 24.61
CA ARG A 53 -28.29 -5.08 25.11
C ARG A 53 -27.71 -4.23 23.97
N LEU A 54 -26.87 -4.84 23.12
CA LEU A 54 -26.26 -4.15 21.98
C LEU A 54 -27.31 -3.67 20.94
N GLU A 55 -28.39 -4.42 20.78
CA GLU A 55 -29.52 -4.03 19.93
C GLU A 55 -30.28 -2.83 20.55
N ALA A 56 -30.55 -2.84 21.82
CA ALA A 56 -31.17 -1.73 22.52
C ALA A 56 -30.31 -0.45 22.50
N GLU A 57 -28.99 -0.59 22.47
CA GLU A 57 -28.05 0.51 22.30
C GLU A 57 -27.90 0.94 20.82
N GLY A 58 -28.55 0.28 19.88
CA GLY A 58 -28.48 0.57 18.45
C GLY A 58 -27.12 0.21 17.80
N LEU A 59 -26.33 -0.67 18.44
CA LEU A 59 -25.01 -1.08 17.95
C LEU A 59 -25.06 -2.32 17.06
N VAL A 60 -26.07 -3.15 17.25
CA VAL A 60 -26.36 -4.36 16.45
C VAL A 60 -27.83 -4.32 16.05
N GLU A 61 -28.17 -4.92 14.95
CA GLU A 61 -29.55 -5.15 14.54
C GLU A 61 -29.76 -6.64 14.21
N GLU A 62 -30.92 -7.16 14.54
CA GLU A 62 -31.39 -8.48 14.19
C GLU A 62 -32.37 -8.40 13.02
N ARG A 63 -32.17 -9.23 12.00
CA ARG A 63 -33.06 -9.35 10.83
C ARG A 63 -33.25 -10.82 10.47
N GLY A 64 -34.40 -11.38 10.86
CA GLY A 64 -34.76 -12.77 10.48
C GLY A 64 -33.82 -13.82 11.04
N GLY A 65 -33.41 -13.68 12.32
CA GLY A 65 -32.51 -14.60 12.98
C GLY A 65 -31.03 -14.37 12.67
N GLN A 66 -30.70 -13.30 11.93
CA GLN A 66 -29.33 -12.94 11.58
C GLN A 66 -28.96 -11.58 12.22
N TYR A 67 -27.73 -11.47 12.68
CA TYR A 67 -27.22 -10.28 13.35
C TYR A 67 -26.26 -9.49 12.45
N TYR A 68 -26.38 -8.18 12.48
CA TYR A 68 -25.57 -7.24 11.69
C TYR A 68 -25.08 -6.11 12.58
N ILE A 69 -23.84 -5.65 12.33
CA ILE A 69 -23.33 -4.46 13.00
C ILE A 69 -23.89 -3.20 12.32
N THR A 70 -24.37 -2.25 13.12
CA THR A 70 -24.82 -0.95 12.64
C THR A 70 -23.64 0.01 12.43
N GLU A 71 -23.88 1.18 11.84
CA GLU A 71 -22.88 2.26 11.77
C GLU A 71 -22.48 2.74 13.17
N GLY A 72 -23.44 2.84 14.10
CA GLY A 72 -23.18 3.12 15.51
C GLY A 72 -22.29 2.07 16.17
N GLY A 73 -22.53 0.78 15.88
CA GLY A 73 -21.71 -0.32 16.35
C GLY A 73 -20.28 -0.28 15.83
N ARG A 74 -20.09 0.04 14.55
CA ARG A 74 -18.74 0.25 13.95
C ARG A 74 -18.02 1.39 14.65
N SER A 75 -18.65 2.53 14.81
CA SER A 75 -18.08 3.69 15.49
C SER A 75 -17.71 3.39 16.95
N ALA A 76 -18.59 2.69 17.67
CA ALA A 76 -18.33 2.25 19.05
C ALA A 76 -17.14 1.29 19.12
N LEU A 77 -17.05 0.32 18.20
CA LEU A 77 -15.91 -0.60 18.12
C LEU A 77 -14.61 0.18 17.85
N MET A 78 -14.60 1.06 16.86
CA MET A 78 -13.40 1.84 16.50
C MET A 78 -12.92 2.74 17.65
N SER A 79 -13.83 3.35 18.43
CA SER A 79 -13.46 4.14 19.60
C SER A 79 -12.83 3.31 20.73
N ARG A 80 -13.18 2.03 20.82
CA ARG A 80 -12.67 1.07 21.83
C ARG A 80 -11.39 0.35 21.37
N LEU A 81 -11.07 0.36 20.07
CA LEU A 81 -9.89 -0.31 19.52
C LEU A 81 -8.57 0.03 20.21
N PRO A 82 -8.29 1.27 20.64
CA PRO A 82 -7.07 1.59 21.39
C PRO A 82 -6.90 0.78 22.68
N SER A 83 -7.99 0.50 23.40
CA SER A 83 -7.96 -0.29 24.65
C SER A 83 -7.86 -1.79 24.39
N VAL A 84 -8.39 -2.26 23.27
CA VAL A 84 -8.34 -3.66 22.82
C VAL A 84 -7.09 -3.97 22.01
N SER A 85 -6.42 -2.96 21.46
CA SER A 85 -5.33 -3.07 20.48
C SER A 85 -4.15 -3.93 20.95
N GLY A 86 -3.89 -4.01 22.23
CA GLY A 86 -2.85 -4.89 22.80
C GLY A 86 -3.18 -6.39 22.70
N LYS A 87 -4.46 -6.72 22.51
CA LYS A 87 -4.96 -8.09 22.45
C LYS A 87 -5.37 -8.53 21.05
N MET A 88 -5.42 -7.58 20.07
CA MET A 88 -5.80 -7.88 18.69
C MET A 88 -4.60 -8.08 17.81
N ASN A 89 -4.68 -9.05 16.91
CA ASN A 89 -3.73 -9.20 15.83
C ASN A 89 -3.75 -7.96 14.92
N LEU A 90 -2.58 -7.43 14.58
CA LEU A 90 -2.40 -6.28 13.67
C LEU A 90 -3.20 -6.43 12.37
N SER A 91 -3.30 -7.64 11.85
CA SER A 91 -3.99 -7.96 10.61
C SER A 91 -5.49 -7.66 10.67
N TYR A 92 -6.15 -7.93 11.79
CA TYR A 92 -7.59 -7.60 11.96
C TYR A 92 -7.83 -6.10 12.06
N ARG A 93 -6.95 -5.39 12.75
CA ARG A 93 -7.00 -3.92 12.80
C ARG A 93 -6.89 -3.33 11.40
N MET A 94 -6.05 -3.92 10.55
CA MET A 94 -5.91 -3.48 9.16
C MET A 94 -7.17 -3.77 8.33
N VAL A 95 -7.83 -4.91 8.51
CA VAL A 95 -9.11 -5.20 7.83
C VAL A 95 -10.17 -4.18 8.21
N LEU A 96 -10.33 -3.91 9.51
CA LEU A 96 -11.29 -2.90 9.97
C LEU A 96 -10.95 -1.51 9.42
N ALA A 97 -9.69 -1.11 9.53
CA ALA A 97 -9.25 0.16 8.98
C ALA A 97 -9.47 0.24 7.45
N ALA A 98 -9.26 -0.85 6.70
CA ALA A 98 -9.52 -0.90 5.28
C ALA A 98 -11.00 -0.71 4.94
N LYS A 99 -11.91 -1.34 5.71
CA LYS A 99 -13.36 -1.20 5.52
C LYS A 99 -13.86 0.24 5.77
N GLU A 100 -13.22 0.97 6.69
CA GLU A 100 -13.52 2.38 6.93
C GLU A 100 -12.85 3.33 5.94
N TYR A 101 -11.67 2.98 5.47
CA TYR A 101 -10.82 3.82 4.64
C TYR A 101 -11.20 3.79 3.15
N TYR A 102 -11.29 2.58 2.54
CA TYR A 102 -11.47 2.47 1.09
C TYR A 102 -12.77 3.11 0.56
N PRO A 103 -13.92 3.08 1.26
CA PRO A 103 -15.10 3.81 0.83
C PRO A 103 -14.87 5.32 0.65
N ARG A 104 -13.94 5.90 1.42
CA ARG A 104 -13.64 7.35 1.41
C ARG A 104 -12.65 7.75 0.32
N VAL A 105 -11.83 6.79 -0.19
CA VAL A 105 -10.76 7.06 -1.17
C VAL A 105 -10.93 6.30 -2.48
N ALA A 106 -12.07 5.66 -2.70
CA ALA A 106 -12.32 4.83 -3.88
C ALA A 106 -12.05 5.58 -5.18
N ASP A 107 -12.51 6.83 -5.29
CA ASP A 107 -12.36 7.63 -6.50
C ASP A 107 -10.90 8.01 -6.79
N GLN A 108 -10.06 8.05 -5.77
CA GLN A 108 -8.63 8.37 -5.90
C GLN A 108 -7.79 7.14 -6.26
N ILE A 109 -8.14 5.95 -5.78
CA ILE A 109 -7.38 4.73 -6.09
C ILE A 109 -7.79 4.09 -7.43
N LEU A 110 -9.07 4.14 -7.80
CA LEU A 110 -9.61 3.49 -8.99
C LEU A 110 -8.90 3.84 -10.30
N PRO A 111 -8.44 5.07 -10.56
CA PRO A 111 -7.69 5.38 -11.77
C PRO A 111 -6.42 4.53 -11.97
N PHE A 112 -5.85 4.01 -10.89
CA PHE A 112 -4.66 3.16 -10.93
C PHE A 112 -4.96 1.67 -11.02
N LEU A 113 -6.21 1.26 -10.84
CA LEU A 113 -6.63 -0.15 -10.87
C LEU A 113 -7.32 -0.52 -12.19
N ARG A 114 -8.03 0.43 -12.79
CA ARG A 114 -8.83 0.19 -14.00
C ARG A 114 -7.98 -0.22 -15.20
N GLY A 115 -8.50 -1.13 -16.01
CA GLY A 115 -7.91 -1.50 -17.28
C GLY A 115 -6.62 -2.32 -17.18
N ARG A 116 -6.30 -2.86 -16.00
CA ARG A 116 -5.08 -3.65 -15.78
C ARG A 116 -5.29 -4.78 -14.79
N PRO A 117 -4.46 -5.82 -14.84
CA PRO A 117 -4.43 -6.85 -13.81
C PRO A 117 -4.04 -6.24 -12.46
N VAL A 118 -4.65 -6.73 -11.38
CA VAL A 118 -4.36 -6.29 -10.01
C VAL A 118 -4.02 -7.51 -9.16
N SER A 119 -2.91 -7.43 -8.41
CA SER A 119 -2.67 -8.31 -7.29
C SER A 119 -3.31 -7.71 -6.04
N VAL A 120 -3.96 -8.51 -5.21
CA VAL A 120 -4.49 -8.07 -3.92
C VAL A 120 -3.83 -8.84 -2.79
N VAL A 121 -3.62 -8.18 -1.65
CA VAL A 121 -3.19 -8.87 -0.44
C VAL A 121 -4.36 -8.94 0.51
N LYS A 122 -4.84 -10.14 0.75
CA LYS A 122 -5.90 -10.43 1.70
C LYS A 122 -5.30 -10.84 3.04
N VAL A 123 -5.92 -10.37 4.07
CA VAL A 123 -5.70 -10.90 5.42
C VAL A 123 -6.75 -11.96 5.66
N PHE A 124 -6.34 -13.21 5.56
CA PHE A 124 -7.23 -14.35 5.62
C PHE A 124 -7.18 -15.01 6.97
N SER A 125 -8.36 -15.34 7.52
CA SER A 125 -8.54 -16.26 8.62
C SER A 125 -9.78 -17.08 8.33
N ASP A 126 -9.62 -18.37 8.11
CA ASP A 126 -10.75 -19.31 8.02
C ASP A 126 -11.53 -19.34 9.35
N GLU A 127 -10.89 -18.95 10.40
CA GLU A 127 -11.43 -18.84 11.72
C GLU A 127 -11.33 -17.39 12.18
N ALA A 128 -12.44 -16.80 12.53
CA ALA A 128 -12.50 -15.41 12.98
C ALA A 128 -11.91 -15.25 14.39
N ASP A 129 -10.70 -15.77 14.61
CA ASP A 129 -9.96 -15.55 15.84
C ASP A 129 -9.00 -14.36 15.66
N PRO A 130 -9.35 -13.20 16.21
CA PRO A 130 -8.53 -12.00 16.11
C PRO A 130 -7.21 -12.10 16.89
N LEU A 131 -7.01 -13.15 17.70
CA LEU A 131 -5.79 -13.39 18.48
C LEU A 131 -4.79 -14.27 17.71
N ASN A 132 -5.24 -15.01 16.70
CA ASN A 132 -4.36 -15.84 15.90
C ASN A 132 -3.55 -15.04 14.88
N LYS A 133 -2.33 -15.47 14.64
CA LYS A 133 -1.48 -14.91 13.58
C LYS A 133 -2.05 -15.26 12.22
N VAL A 134 -2.69 -14.28 11.60
CA VAL A 134 -3.17 -14.40 10.23
C VAL A 134 -2.03 -14.16 9.26
N LYS A 135 -1.79 -15.10 8.34
CA LYS A 135 -0.79 -14.93 7.27
C LYS A 135 -1.42 -14.17 6.11
N PRO A 136 -0.76 -13.11 5.60
CA PRO A 136 -1.26 -12.42 4.42
C PRO A 136 -1.24 -13.36 3.21
N LEU A 137 -2.35 -13.39 2.47
CA LEU A 137 -2.49 -14.14 1.24
C LEU A 137 -2.39 -13.20 0.03
N PHE A 138 -1.39 -13.43 -0.82
CA PHE A 138 -1.25 -12.73 -2.09
C PHE A 138 -2.10 -13.41 -3.16
N VAL A 139 -3.10 -12.72 -3.67
CA VAL A 139 -4.04 -13.24 -4.67
C VAL A 139 -3.86 -12.46 -5.97
N ARG A 140 -3.55 -13.19 -7.05
CA ARG A 140 -3.35 -12.61 -8.40
C ARG A 140 -4.48 -12.97 -9.36
N TYR A 141 -5.25 -14.00 -9.03
CA TYR A 141 -6.27 -14.56 -9.91
C TYR A 141 -7.61 -14.63 -9.19
N ALA A 142 -8.65 -14.16 -9.83
CA ALA A 142 -10.02 -14.21 -9.31
C ALA A 142 -10.56 -15.67 -9.26
N ARG A 143 -10.07 -16.56 -10.17
CA ARG A 143 -10.47 -17.96 -10.24
C ARG A 143 -9.28 -18.83 -10.64
N TYR A 144 -9.18 -20.00 -10.02
CA TYR A 144 -8.07 -20.92 -10.24
C TYR A 144 -8.35 -22.02 -11.26
N LYS A 145 -9.63 -22.26 -11.66
CA LYS A 145 -9.99 -23.41 -12.52
C LYS A 145 -11.01 -23.04 -13.58
N PRO A 146 -10.92 -23.63 -14.77
CA PRO A 146 -9.81 -24.39 -15.35
C PRO A 146 -8.67 -23.47 -15.84
N LYS A 147 -8.95 -22.18 -16.10
CA LYS A 147 -7.98 -21.15 -16.50
C LYS A 147 -8.06 -20.00 -15.51
N PRO A 148 -6.97 -19.67 -14.84
CA PRO A 148 -6.95 -18.53 -13.93
C PRO A 148 -7.24 -17.23 -14.70
N LYS A 149 -8.20 -16.45 -14.22
CA LYS A 149 -8.49 -15.11 -14.71
C LYS A 149 -7.86 -14.10 -13.78
N PHE A 150 -7.14 -13.12 -14.32
CA PHE A 150 -6.60 -12.03 -13.52
C PHE A 150 -7.72 -11.28 -12.79
N ILE A 151 -7.37 -10.75 -11.62
CA ILE A 151 -8.24 -9.82 -10.90
C ILE A 151 -8.31 -8.53 -11.71
N GLU A 152 -9.54 -8.09 -11.95
CA GLU A 152 -9.89 -6.82 -12.56
C GLU A 152 -10.76 -6.04 -11.60
N ILE A 153 -10.46 -4.75 -11.43
CA ILE A 153 -11.24 -3.82 -10.60
C ILE A 153 -11.61 -2.64 -11.49
N GLY A 154 -12.83 -2.67 -11.99
CA GLY A 154 -13.34 -1.69 -12.96
C GLY A 154 -14.06 -0.52 -12.31
N ASP A 155 -14.63 -0.71 -11.15
CA ASP A 155 -15.43 0.30 -10.48
C ASP A 155 -15.37 0.20 -8.93
N ARG A 156 -16.15 1.05 -8.27
CA ARG A 156 -16.24 1.11 -6.81
C ARG A 156 -16.81 -0.18 -6.20
N ARG A 157 -17.76 -0.82 -6.88
CA ARG A 157 -18.37 -2.05 -6.40
C ARG A 157 -17.36 -3.17 -6.39
N ASP A 158 -16.62 -3.36 -7.48
CA ASP A 158 -15.55 -4.36 -7.56
C ASP A 158 -14.52 -4.16 -6.43
N LEU A 159 -14.10 -2.90 -6.22
CA LEU A 159 -13.16 -2.57 -5.15
C LEU A 159 -13.70 -2.96 -3.78
N MET A 160 -14.98 -2.62 -3.49
CA MET A 160 -15.59 -2.93 -2.19
C MET A 160 -15.81 -4.44 -2.00
N GLU A 161 -16.13 -5.20 -3.04
CA GLU A 161 -16.22 -6.67 -2.97
C GLU A 161 -14.89 -7.29 -2.48
N TYR A 162 -13.74 -6.79 -2.95
CA TYR A 162 -12.44 -7.24 -2.45
C TYR A 162 -12.14 -6.76 -1.03
N VAL A 163 -12.51 -5.52 -0.68
CA VAL A 163 -12.34 -4.98 0.68
C VAL A 163 -13.17 -5.78 1.68
N ASP A 164 -14.41 -6.11 1.34
CA ASP A 164 -15.29 -6.93 2.16
C ASP A 164 -14.77 -8.35 2.33
N ASP A 165 -14.09 -8.88 1.32
CA ASP A 165 -13.37 -10.16 1.35
C ASP A 165 -11.90 -9.97 1.85
N HIS A 166 -11.72 -9.05 2.80
CA HIS A 166 -10.50 -8.82 3.58
C HIS A 166 -9.25 -8.40 2.77
N ALA A 167 -9.41 -7.85 1.58
CA ALA A 167 -8.30 -7.22 0.88
C ALA A 167 -7.92 -5.89 1.56
N VAL A 168 -6.63 -5.74 1.84
CA VAL A 168 -6.07 -4.54 2.48
C VAL A 168 -5.07 -3.82 1.59
N ASP A 169 -4.50 -4.48 0.58
CA ASP A 169 -3.44 -3.93 -0.26
C ASP A 169 -3.71 -4.24 -1.73
N PHE A 170 -3.71 -3.22 -2.57
CA PHE A 170 -3.99 -3.30 -4.00
C PHE A 170 -2.74 -2.94 -4.79
N VAL A 171 -2.29 -3.88 -5.61
CA VAL A 171 -0.98 -3.85 -6.28
C VAL A 171 -1.20 -4.07 -7.78
N PRO A 172 -1.53 -2.99 -8.54
CA PRO A 172 -1.75 -3.08 -9.98
C PRO A 172 -0.46 -3.41 -10.74
N TYR A 173 -0.62 -4.01 -11.91
CA TYR A 173 0.48 -4.26 -12.82
C TYR A 173 0.88 -2.97 -13.53
N VAL A 174 2.16 -2.89 -13.92
CA VAL A 174 2.73 -1.72 -14.62
C VAL A 174 2.30 -1.62 -16.09
N HIS A 175 1.36 -2.46 -16.52
CA HIS A 175 0.82 -2.52 -17.89
C HIS A 175 -0.67 -2.89 -17.89
N GLY A 176 -1.39 -2.53 -18.94
CA GLY A 176 -2.78 -2.91 -19.14
C GLY A 176 -2.97 -4.39 -19.51
N PHE A 177 -4.22 -4.86 -19.59
CA PHE A 177 -4.54 -6.25 -19.95
C PHE A 177 -4.03 -6.66 -21.33
N GLU A 178 -4.17 -5.78 -22.30
CA GLU A 178 -3.82 -6.05 -23.71
C GLU A 178 -2.41 -5.60 -24.07
N ALA A 179 -1.82 -4.74 -23.24
CA ALA A 179 -0.53 -4.16 -23.52
C ALA A 179 0.61 -5.12 -23.20
N LYS A 180 1.52 -5.25 -24.13
CA LYS A 180 2.84 -5.89 -23.93
C LYS A 180 3.89 -4.88 -23.47
N GLU A 181 3.49 -3.68 -23.11
CA GLU A 181 4.32 -2.51 -22.88
C GLU A 181 3.99 -1.88 -21.53
N PRO A 182 4.97 -1.37 -20.79
CA PRO A 182 4.71 -0.65 -19.56
C PRO A 182 4.01 0.68 -19.84
N ASP A 183 3.00 1.03 -19.04
CA ASP A 183 2.32 2.34 -19.08
C ASP A 183 3.05 3.35 -18.20
N TRP A 184 3.76 2.85 -17.18
CA TRP A 184 4.40 3.66 -16.15
C TRP A 184 5.88 3.34 -16.03
N LEU A 185 6.71 4.38 -15.97
CA LEU A 185 8.06 4.30 -15.43
C LEU A 185 7.95 4.43 -13.91
N ILE A 186 8.43 3.41 -13.21
CA ILE A 186 8.40 3.38 -11.75
C ILE A 186 9.83 3.23 -11.23
N ILE A 187 10.23 4.16 -10.38
CA ILE A 187 11.50 4.15 -9.69
C ILE A 187 11.20 3.97 -8.20
N ASP A 188 11.43 2.78 -7.70
CA ASP A 188 11.24 2.44 -6.29
C ASP A 188 12.54 2.72 -5.52
N LEU A 189 12.42 3.51 -4.47
CA LEU A 189 13.55 4.02 -3.70
C LEU A 189 13.47 3.49 -2.28
N ASP A 190 14.39 2.58 -1.96
CA ASP A 190 14.47 1.95 -0.65
C ASP A 190 15.85 2.18 0.00
N ALA A 191 15.84 2.28 1.33
CA ALA A 191 17.09 2.24 2.09
C ALA A 191 17.68 0.82 2.03
N GLY A 192 18.95 0.70 1.69
CA GLY A 192 19.69 -0.56 1.82
C GLY A 192 19.73 -1.04 3.27
N GLU A 193 19.98 -2.33 3.48
CA GLU A 193 19.93 -2.94 4.83
C GLU A 193 20.77 -2.20 5.87
N GLY A 194 21.92 -1.64 5.47
CA GLY A 194 22.78 -0.86 6.36
C GLY A 194 22.22 0.53 6.76
N LEU A 195 21.14 0.99 6.08
CA LEU A 195 20.48 2.26 6.37
C LEU A 195 19.10 2.07 7.00
N LYS A 196 18.48 0.90 6.88
CA LYS A 196 17.08 0.66 7.26
C LYS A 196 16.74 0.96 8.72
N SER A 197 17.71 0.84 9.61
CA SER A 197 17.51 1.04 11.05
C SER A 197 17.89 2.44 11.54
N SER A 198 18.37 3.32 10.65
CA SER A 198 18.78 4.67 11.02
C SER A 198 17.73 5.71 10.62
N ALA A 199 17.59 6.78 11.41
CA ALA A 199 16.73 7.91 11.07
C ALA A 199 17.19 8.60 9.78
N GLU A 200 18.50 8.60 9.52
CA GLU A 200 19.11 9.15 8.32
C GLU A 200 18.77 8.33 7.07
N GLY A 201 18.45 7.03 7.22
CA GLY A 201 18.12 6.16 6.10
C GLY A 201 16.90 6.63 5.33
N PHE A 202 15.81 6.98 6.02
CA PHE A 202 14.63 7.53 5.35
C PHE A 202 14.86 8.96 4.84
N LEU A 203 15.68 9.75 5.54
CA LEU A 203 16.08 11.08 5.06
C LEU A 203 16.86 10.97 3.73
N ALA A 204 17.78 10.00 3.63
CA ALA A 204 18.51 9.73 2.40
C ALA A 204 17.58 9.30 1.24
N VAL A 205 16.59 8.45 1.52
CA VAL A 205 15.59 8.03 0.55
C VAL A 205 14.79 9.25 0.05
N LYS A 206 14.33 10.13 0.94
CA LYS A 206 13.62 11.36 0.55
C LYS A 206 14.48 12.28 -0.31
N PHE A 207 15.74 12.46 0.06
CA PHE A 207 16.69 13.29 -0.70
C PHE A 207 16.90 12.74 -2.11
N VAL A 208 17.14 11.43 -2.25
CA VAL A 208 17.29 10.82 -3.57
C VAL A 208 16.00 10.88 -4.39
N ALA A 209 14.83 10.70 -3.74
CA ALA A 209 13.54 10.84 -4.41
C ALA A 209 13.33 12.26 -4.95
N GLU A 210 13.72 13.29 -4.20
CA GLU A 210 13.68 14.67 -4.67
C GLU A 210 14.61 14.89 -5.87
N LYS A 211 15.83 14.35 -5.85
CA LYS A 211 16.76 14.43 -6.99
C LYS A 211 16.23 13.73 -8.24
N VAL A 212 15.67 12.52 -8.10
CA VAL A 212 15.02 11.80 -9.20
C VAL A 212 13.84 12.61 -9.75
N TYR A 213 12.99 13.14 -8.87
CA TYR A 213 11.85 13.96 -9.28
C TYR A 213 12.31 15.18 -10.09
N ARG A 214 13.29 15.95 -9.58
CA ARG A 214 13.80 17.16 -10.25
C ARG A 214 14.49 16.86 -11.58
N LEU A 215 15.22 15.75 -11.68
CA LEU A 215 15.81 15.32 -12.95
C LEU A 215 14.72 15.06 -14.00
N LEU A 216 13.68 14.31 -13.67
CA LEU A 216 12.59 14.04 -14.60
C LEU A 216 11.82 15.30 -14.97
N GLU A 217 11.50 16.15 -13.99
CA GLU A 217 10.85 17.45 -14.22
C GLU A 217 11.70 18.35 -15.14
N GLY A 218 13.02 18.41 -14.92
CA GLY A 218 13.96 19.15 -15.77
C GLY A 218 14.05 18.63 -17.21
N CYS A 219 13.66 17.36 -17.44
CA CYS A 219 13.52 16.77 -18.78
C CYS A 219 12.13 16.99 -19.40
N GLY A 220 11.26 17.82 -18.81
CA GLY A 220 9.91 18.08 -19.29
C GLY A 220 8.92 16.94 -19.04
N ILE A 221 9.30 15.95 -18.23
CA ILE A 221 8.40 14.89 -17.76
C ILE A 221 7.59 15.43 -16.58
N ARG A 222 6.36 14.96 -16.42
CA ARG A 222 5.51 15.25 -15.27
C ARG A 222 5.48 14.06 -14.32
N PRO A 223 6.48 13.94 -13.43
CA PRO A 223 6.52 12.85 -12.47
C PRO A 223 5.59 13.14 -11.29
N ALA A 224 5.19 12.07 -10.62
CA ALA A 224 4.51 12.14 -9.34
C ALA A 224 5.32 11.35 -8.31
N VAL A 225 5.26 11.76 -7.04
CA VAL A 225 6.00 11.13 -5.95
C VAL A 225 5.06 10.70 -4.85
N LYS A 226 5.33 9.53 -4.28
CA LYS A 226 4.58 9.00 -3.15
C LYS A 226 5.45 8.25 -2.16
N PHE A 227 5.00 8.18 -0.94
CA PHE A 227 5.48 7.25 0.08
C PHE A 227 5.02 5.82 -0.26
N SER A 228 5.86 4.81 -0.06
CA SER A 228 5.52 3.42 -0.41
C SER A 228 4.51 2.74 0.55
N GLY A 229 4.20 3.39 1.68
CA GLY A 229 3.41 2.81 2.77
C GLY A 229 4.26 2.10 3.84
N SER A 230 5.59 2.06 3.69
CA SER A 230 6.49 1.42 4.66
C SER A 230 7.72 2.28 4.98
N ARG A 231 8.77 2.23 4.18
CA ARG A 231 10.04 2.92 4.43
C ARG A 231 10.66 3.54 3.19
N GLY A 232 10.05 3.32 2.04
CA GLY A 232 10.53 3.78 0.73
C GLY A 232 9.73 4.96 0.20
N MET A 233 10.26 5.56 -0.84
CA MET A 233 9.58 6.52 -1.70
C MET A 233 9.51 5.95 -3.11
N GLN A 234 8.53 6.39 -3.90
CA GLN A 234 8.42 5.99 -5.30
C GLN A 234 8.20 7.23 -6.16
N VAL A 235 8.92 7.31 -7.26
CA VAL A 235 8.71 8.32 -8.30
C VAL A 235 8.15 7.64 -9.54
N TRP A 236 6.98 8.08 -9.96
CA TRP A 236 6.25 7.51 -11.10
C TRP A 236 6.15 8.54 -12.22
N ALA A 237 6.21 8.07 -13.45
CA ALA A 237 5.94 8.88 -14.63
C ALA A 237 5.21 8.03 -15.69
N SER A 238 4.36 8.65 -16.50
CA SER A 238 3.80 8.06 -17.70
C SER A 238 4.56 8.60 -18.91
N LEU A 239 5.14 7.70 -19.70
CA LEU A 239 5.93 8.08 -20.88
C LEU A 239 5.16 7.75 -22.16
N ASP A 240 5.35 8.57 -23.17
CA ASP A 240 4.93 8.26 -24.54
C ASP A 240 5.92 7.27 -25.16
N ASN A 241 5.49 6.03 -25.30
CA ASN A 241 6.30 4.96 -25.85
C ASN A 241 6.64 5.15 -27.34
N SER A 242 5.93 6.01 -28.08
CA SER A 242 6.19 6.24 -29.50
C SER A 242 7.58 6.80 -29.78
N GLY A 243 8.16 7.53 -28.82
CA GLY A 243 9.51 8.07 -28.90
C GLY A 243 10.61 7.15 -28.36
N MET A 244 10.26 5.96 -27.88
CA MET A 244 11.23 5.03 -27.31
C MET A 244 11.93 4.20 -28.39
N PRO A 245 13.19 3.74 -28.16
CA PRO A 245 13.87 2.83 -29.07
C PRO A 245 13.05 1.56 -29.33
N LYS A 246 13.16 1.00 -30.54
CA LYS A 246 12.49 -0.26 -30.90
C LYS A 246 13.01 -1.42 -30.04
N GLY A 247 12.17 -2.39 -29.72
CA GLY A 247 12.55 -3.59 -29.00
C GLY A 247 11.76 -3.84 -27.72
N ASP A 248 12.37 -4.50 -26.74
CA ASP A 248 11.76 -4.78 -25.44
C ASP A 248 11.67 -3.50 -24.60
N LEU A 249 10.49 -2.89 -24.56
CA LEU A 249 10.24 -1.67 -23.78
C LEU A 249 10.47 -1.87 -22.28
N PHE A 250 10.21 -3.04 -21.73
CA PHE A 250 10.54 -3.30 -20.34
C PHE A 250 12.05 -3.27 -20.10
N ALA A 251 12.85 -3.77 -21.05
CA ALA A 251 14.31 -3.66 -20.97
C ALA A 251 14.76 -2.20 -21.07
N HIS A 252 14.14 -1.41 -21.96
CA HIS A 252 14.45 0.03 -22.06
C HIS A 252 14.09 0.77 -20.76
N TYR A 253 12.95 0.51 -20.16
CA TYR A 253 12.56 1.13 -18.87
C TYR A 253 13.53 0.74 -17.75
N ARG A 254 13.94 -0.53 -17.66
CA ARG A 254 14.99 -0.94 -16.71
C ARG A 254 16.29 -0.19 -16.95
N ARG A 255 16.67 -0.03 -18.19
CA ARG A 255 17.88 0.72 -18.56
C ARG A 255 17.77 2.20 -18.21
N LEU A 256 16.59 2.81 -18.39
CA LEU A 256 16.34 4.19 -17.98
C LEU A 256 16.58 4.34 -16.46
N VAL A 257 16.02 3.48 -15.61
CA VAL A 257 16.24 3.57 -14.16
C VAL A 257 17.73 3.49 -13.81
N GLN A 258 18.48 2.59 -14.47
CA GLN A 258 19.92 2.47 -14.24
C GLN A 258 20.70 3.74 -14.64
N LEU A 259 20.31 4.38 -15.75
CA LEU A 259 20.95 5.61 -16.21
C LEU A 259 20.53 6.83 -15.38
N ILE A 260 19.27 6.89 -14.97
CA ILE A 260 18.78 7.89 -14.01
C ILE A 260 19.57 7.81 -12.71
N GLN A 261 19.83 6.60 -12.20
CA GLN A 261 20.65 6.43 -11.00
C GLN A 261 22.05 7.02 -11.17
N LYS A 262 22.71 6.74 -12.31
CA LYS A 262 24.04 7.29 -12.58
C LYS A 262 24.00 8.81 -12.64
N LYS A 263 23.02 9.38 -13.34
CA LYS A 263 22.86 10.82 -13.49
C LYS A 263 22.59 11.51 -12.16
N VAL A 264 21.73 10.93 -11.32
CA VAL A 264 21.46 11.41 -9.97
C VAL A 264 22.73 11.37 -9.12
N GLU A 265 23.55 10.31 -9.23
CA GLU A 265 24.82 10.22 -8.52
C GLU A 265 25.83 11.31 -8.95
N GLU A 266 25.92 11.60 -10.24
CA GLU A 266 26.74 12.70 -10.78
C GLU A 266 26.26 14.06 -10.26
N ASP A 267 24.94 14.29 -10.21
CA ASP A 267 24.36 15.52 -9.70
C ASP A 267 24.59 15.67 -8.18
N ILE A 268 24.47 14.58 -7.42
CA ILE A 268 24.81 14.57 -5.98
C ILE A 268 26.31 14.87 -5.76
N ALA A 269 27.17 14.26 -6.55
CA ALA A 269 28.62 14.50 -6.45
C ALA A 269 28.98 15.97 -6.73
N ARG A 270 28.28 16.62 -7.65
CA ARG A 270 28.47 18.03 -8.01
C ARG A 270 27.89 19.01 -6.98
N GLU A 271 26.70 18.72 -6.47
CA GLU A 271 25.91 19.65 -5.64
C GLU A 271 26.12 19.38 -4.14
N GLY A 272 26.61 18.20 -3.79
CA GLY A 272 26.76 17.74 -2.42
C GLY A 272 25.48 17.23 -1.79
N VAL A 273 25.56 16.90 -0.51
CA VAL A 273 24.46 16.36 0.29
C VAL A 273 24.12 17.30 1.46
N PRO A 274 22.86 17.30 1.91
CA PRO A 274 22.45 18.02 3.12
C PRO A 274 23.30 17.64 4.34
N GLU A 275 23.48 18.59 5.26
CA GLU A 275 24.31 18.39 6.46
C GLU A 275 23.91 17.12 7.25
N GLY A 276 22.62 16.87 7.43
CA GLY A 276 22.10 15.68 8.11
C GLY A 276 22.43 14.35 7.44
N LEU A 277 22.95 14.37 6.20
CA LEU A 277 23.36 13.15 5.47
C LEU A 277 24.88 13.01 5.33
N ARG A 278 25.66 14.02 5.71
CA ARG A 278 27.14 13.99 5.54
C ARG A 278 27.81 12.82 6.26
N GLY A 279 27.28 12.40 7.41
CA GLY A 279 27.80 11.28 8.18
C GLY A 279 27.56 9.90 7.56
N LEU A 280 26.67 9.79 6.59
CA LEU A 280 26.41 8.53 5.86
C LEU A 280 27.45 8.27 4.75
N PHE A 281 28.17 9.29 4.31
CA PHE A 281 29.19 9.20 3.26
C PHE A 281 30.54 8.97 3.90
N GLY A 282 31.09 7.80 3.70
CA GLY A 282 32.27 7.31 4.39
C GLY A 282 33.58 8.04 4.08
N LYS A 283 33.61 9.00 3.15
CA LYS A 283 34.78 9.83 2.87
C LYS A 283 34.42 11.20 2.30
N PRO A 284 35.17 12.25 2.68
CA PRO A 284 34.98 13.62 2.14
C PRO A 284 35.20 13.71 0.63
N ASP A 285 35.85 12.71 0.00
CA ASP A 285 36.22 12.69 -1.42
C ASP A 285 35.14 12.11 -2.35
N GLY A 286 33.96 11.71 -1.83
CA GLY A 286 32.86 11.23 -2.65
C GLY A 286 33.09 9.89 -3.35
N SER A 287 34.12 9.13 -2.97
CA SER A 287 34.49 7.88 -3.66
C SER A 287 33.52 6.72 -3.46
N GLU A 288 32.58 6.81 -2.51
CA GLU A 288 31.47 5.86 -2.34
C GLU A 288 30.14 6.57 -2.56
N GLY A 289 29.55 6.42 -3.76
CA GLY A 289 28.27 7.00 -4.10
C GLY A 289 27.11 6.63 -3.16
N LEU A 290 26.09 7.51 -3.08
CA LEU A 290 24.92 7.35 -2.22
C LEU A 290 23.93 6.30 -2.74
N THR A 291 23.90 6.10 -4.04
CA THR A 291 22.85 5.34 -4.71
C THR A 291 23.38 4.11 -5.42
N THR A 292 22.52 3.14 -5.68
CA THR A 292 22.81 1.98 -6.52
C THR A 292 21.54 1.52 -7.25
N ALA A 293 21.69 1.13 -8.52
CA ALA A 293 20.60 0.57 -9.32
C ALA A 293 20.66 -0.96 -9.28
N LYS A 294 20.28 -1.55 -8.15
CA LYS A 294 20.24 -3.00 -7.98
C LYS A 294 18.90 -3.48 -7.48
N VAL A 295 18.59 -4.73 -7.81
CA VAL A 295 17.38 -5.40 -7.34
C VAL A 295 17.48 -5.63 -5.84
N ALA A 296 16.45 -5.23 -5.10
CA ALA A 296 16.33 -5.50 -3.67
C ALA A 296 16.53 -7.01 -3.39
N GLY A 297 17.27 -7.32 -2.34
CA GLY A 297 17.53 -8.69 -1.89
C GLY A 297 18.86 -9.31 -2.32
N LYS A 298 19.66 -8.65 -3.18
CA LYS A 298 20.99 -9.15 -3.56
C LYS A 298 22.18 -8.41 -2.91
N GLU A 299 21.92 -7.31 -2.19
CA GLU A 299 22.93 -6.56 -1.44
C GLU A 299 22.49 -6.36 0.02
N GLU A 300 22.79 -7.35 0.83
CA GLU A 300 22.27 -7.44 2.19
C GLU A 300 22.82 -6.39 3.17
N ARG A 301 23.86 -5.63 2.84
CA ARG A 301 24.54 -4.72 3.80
C ARG A 301 24.94 -3.37 3.23
N THR A 302 24.39 -2.97 2.11
CA THR A 302 24.75 -1.66 1.55
C THR A 302 24.20 -0.51 2.38
N LYS A 303 25.03 0.53 2.58
CA LYS A 303 24.64 1.82 3.15
C LYS A 303 24.20 2.80 2.07
N LYS A 304 23.57 2.32 1.01
CA LYS A 304 23.13 3.11 -0.15
C LYS A 304 21.62 3.12 -0.27
N VAL A 305 21.08 4.11 -0.95
CA VAL A 305 19.70 4.14 -1.42
C VAL A 305 19.62 3.30 -2.70
N LEU A 306 18.71 2.35 -2.72
CA LEU A 306 18.47 1.47 -3.86
C LEU A 306 17.45 2.13 -4.79
N LEU A 307 17.78 2.23 -6.08
CA LEU A 307 16.80 2.50 -7.14
C LEU A 307 16.43 1.14 -7.75
N ASP A 308 15.33 0.57 -7.24
CA ASP A 308 14.86 -0.75 -7.66
C ASP A 308 14.00 -0.62 -8.92
N TRP A 309 14.37 -1.39 -9.95
CA TRP A 309 13.67 -1.50 -11.22
C TRP A 309 12.98 -2.87 -11.42
N SER A 310 12.91 -3.67 -10.38
CA SER A 310 12.38 -5.06 -10.46
C SER A 310 10.92 -5.14 -10.89
N SER A 311 10.14 -4.06 -10.70
CA SER A 311 8.76 -3.93 -11.20
C SER A 311 8.70 -3.71 -12.73
N MET A 312 9.79 -3.26 -13.39
CA MET A 312 9.83 -3.00 -14.82
C MET A 312 10.03 -4.31 -15.61
N LYS A 313 9.03 -5.17 -15.60
CA LYS A 313 9.00 -6.46 -16.30
C LYS A 313 7.56 -6.86 -16.63
N PRO A 314 7.34 -7.75 -17.61
CA PRO A 314 6.05 -8.40 -17.76
C PRO A 314 5.60 -9.00 -16.42
N MET A 315 4.33 -8.82 -16.06
CA MET A 315 3.79 -9.24 -14.76
C MET A 315 4.39 -8.52 -13.54
N GLY A 316 5.14 -7.44 -13.75
CA GLY A 316 5.59 -6.57 -12.67
C GLY A 316 4.41 -5.80 -12.08
N ASP A 317 4.34 -5.78 -10.77
CA ASP A 317 3.28 -5.12 -10.02
C ASP A 317 3.87 -4.18 -8.95
N VAL A 318 3.13 -3.14 -8.62
CA VAL A 318 3.55 -2.12 -7.65
C VAL A 318 2.33 -1.59 -6.91
N ARG A 319 2.50 -1.29 -5.61
CA ARG A 319 1.38 -0.80 -4.79
C ARG A 319 0.79 0.48 -5.37
N ALA A 320 -0.54 0.51 -5.53
CA ALA A 320 -1.25 1.69 -5.99
C ALA A 320 -1.06 2.88 -5.03
N PRO A 321 -1.06 4.13 -5.54
CA PRO A 321 -1.35 5.27 -4.70
C PRO A 321 -2.68 5.04 -3.96
N PHE A 322 -2.78 5.49 -2.73
CA PHE A 322 -3.91 5.28 -1.83
C PHE A 322 -4.15 3.84 -1.37
N SER A 323 -3.32 2.86 -1.75
CA SER A 323 -3.41 1.52 -1.21
C SER A 323 -2.75 1.44 0.18
N MET A 324 -3.36 0.71 1.10
CA MET A 324 -2.76 0.43 2.41
C MET A 324 -1.67 -0.62 2.28
N HIS A 325 -0.59 -0.47 3.04
CA HIS A 325 0.47 -1.47 3.10
C HIS A 325 0.16 -2.53 4.16
N TYR A 326 0.03 -3.79 3.73
CA TYR A 326 -0.44 -4.90 4.58
C TYR A 326 0.41 -5.23 5.83
N LYS A 327 1.66 -4.73 5.93
CA LYS A 327 2.52 -4.93 7.11
C LYS A 327 2.45 -3.77 8.10
N THR A 328 2.26 -2.55 7.63
CA THR A 328 2.35 -1.34 8.45
C THR A 328 1.00 -0.72 8.75
N GLY A 329 -0.03 -0.99 7.90
CA GLY A 329 -1.30 -0.29 7.92
C GLY A 329 -1.24 1.14 7.41
N LEU A 330 -0.06 1.64 7.04
CA LEU A 330 0.09 2.98 6.44
C LEU A 330 -0.30 2.95 4.97
N VAL A 331 -0.76 4.08 4.48
CA VAL A 331 -1.16 4.27 3.09
C VAL A 331 0.06 4.56 2.21
N SER A 332 0.05 4.02 1.00
CA SER A 332 0.94 4.45 -0.09
C SER A 332 0.49 5.84 -0.55
N CYS A 333 1.00 6.86 0.15
CA CYS A 333 0.47 8.21 0.18
C CYS A 333 1.16 9.10 -0.85
N PRO A 334 0.42 9.77 -1.77
CA PRO A 334 0.98 10.85 -2.58
C PRO A 334 1.63 11.93 -1.71
N VAL A 335 2.74 12.49 -2.18
CA VAL A 335 3.51 13.50 -1.48
C VAL A 335 3.66 14.74 -2.35
N ASP A 336 3.52 15.93 -1.75
CA ASP A 336 3.79 17.19 -2.43
C ASP A 336 5.27 17.23 -2.86
N PRO A 337 5.57 17.35 -4.17
CA PRO A 337 6.94 17.33 -4.66
C PRO A 337 7.81 18.48 -4.15
N ASN A 338 7.19 19.57 -3.68
CA ASN A 338 7.90 20.68 -3.06
C ASN A 338 8.15 20.46 -1.55
N ARG A 339 7.62 19.38 -0.99
CA ARG A 339 7.69 19.06 0.45
C ARG A 339 8.18 17.64 0.73
N ILE A 340 8.89 17.02 -0.22
CA ILE A 340 9.41 15.65 -0.06
C ILE A 340 10.25 15.52 1.21
N MET A 341 11.16 16.45 1.42
CA MET A 341 12.07 16.42 2.58
C MET A 341 11.34 16.58 3.92
N GLN A 342 10.21 17.28 3.96
CA GLN A 342 9.38 17.50 5.15
C GLN A 342 8.37 16.38 5.39
N PHE A 343 8.23 15.44 4.47
CA PHE A 343 7.26 14.36 4.61
C PHE A 343 7.58 13.49 5.84
N ASP A 344 6.55 13.26 6.66
CA ASP A 344 6.59 12.37 7.82
C ASP A 344 5.61 11.19 7.61
N PRO A 345 6.06 9.93 7.78
CA PRO A 345 5.20 8.76 7.61
C PRO A 345 3.95 8.73 8.50
N SER A 346 3.94 9.43 9.64
CA SER A 346 2.74 9.55 10.47
C SER A 346 1.57 10.26 9.78
N GLY A 347 1.86 11.03 8.72
CA GLY A 347 0.87 11.64 7.84
C GLY A 347 0.19 10.66 6.90
N ALA A 348 0.74 9.44 6.76
CA ALA A 348 0.20 8.38 5.92
C ALA A 348 -0.76 7.42 6.66
N ALA A 349 -1.22 7.77 7.85
CA ALA A 349 -2.29 7.04 8.52
C ALA A 349 -3.60 7.13 7.72
N PRO A 350 -4.39 6.03 7.62
CA PRO A 350 -5.57 5.97 6.75
C PRO A 350 -6.58 7.09 6.98
N ASP A 351 -6.87 7.44 8.22
CA ASP A 351 -7.77 8.54 8.60
C ASP A 351 -7.28 9.89 8.04
N LYS A 352 -6.00 10.21 8.25
CA LYS A 352 -5.39 11.46 7.77
C LYS A 352 -5.33 11.58 6.26
N VAL A 353 -5.10 10.44 5.57
CA VAL A 353 -5.09 10.41 4.10
C VAL A 353 -6.49 10.56 3.55
N ALA A 354 -7.49 9.89 4.16
CA ALA A 354 -8.89 9.99 3.74
C ALA A 354 -9.44 11.43 3.88
N GLU A 355 -9.04 12.16 4.94
CA GLU A 355 -9.42 13.57 5.12
C GLU A 355 -8.88 14.50 4.02
N LYS A 356 -7.77 14.15 3.39
CA LYS A 356 -7.07 14.95 2.38
C LYS A 356 -7.08 14.31 0.99
N ALA A 357 -7.91 13.29 0.78
CA ALA A 357 -7.85 12.41 -0.39
C ALA A 357 -7.92 13.18 -1.72
N GLU A 358 -8.82 14.15 -1.87
CA GLU A 358 -8.92 14.97 -3.08
C GLU A 358 -7.67 15.81 -3.33
N THR A 359 -7.14 16.46 -2.30
CA THR A 359 -5.94 17.29 -2.42
C THR A 359 -4.73 16.42 -2.81
N LEU A 360 -4.57 15.27 -2.16
CA LEU A 360 -3.50 14.32 -2.45
C LEU A 360 -3.67 13.71 -3.85
N GLY A 361 -4.91 13.44 -4.29
CA GLY A 361 -5.19 12.93 -5.63
C GLY A 361 -4.72 13.89 -6.72
N ARG A 362 -4.88 15.19 -6.52
CA ARG A 362 -4.40 16.22 -7.46
C ARG A 362 -2.87 16.29 -7.56
N LEU A 363 -2.15 15.84 -6.53
CA LEU A 363 -0.69 15.77 -6.54
C LEU A 363 -0.13 14.54 -7.28
N PHE A 364 -0.98 13.55 -7.57
CA PHE A 364 -0.55 12.30 -8.21
C PHE A 364 -1.30 12.06 -9.52
N LEU A 365 -1.15 12.98 -10.44
CA LEU A 365 -1.69 12.86 -11.80
C LEU A 365 -0.58 12.40 -12.73
N LEU A 366 -0.82 11.29 -13.44
CA LEU A 366 0.13 10.74 -14.42
C LEU A 366 -0.32 11.12 -15.83
N GLU A 367 0.23 12.20 -16.34
CA GLU A 367 0.03 12.61 -17.73
C GLU A 367 1.14 12.05 -18.61
N LYS A 368 0.79 11.58 -19.82
CA LYS A 368 1.78 11.10 -20.77
C LYS A 368 2.74 12.24 -21.16
N SER A 369 4.02 12.00 -20.99
CA SER A 369 5.10 12.93 -21.28
C SER A 369 6.04 12.35 -22.34
N SER A 370 6.61 13.21 -23.20
CA SER A 370 7.65 12.77 -24.12
C SER A 370 8.92 12.39 -23.35
N ALA A 371 9.53 11.27 -23.72
CA ALA A 371 10.81 10.84 -23.17
C ALA A 371 12.03 11.44 -23.91
N ALA A 372 11.82 12.21 -24.99
CA ALA A 372 12.89 12.63 -25.88
C ALA A 372 14.04 13.34 -25.16
N GLU A 373 13.74 14.34 -24.36
CA GLU A 373 14.78 15.09 -23.62
C GLU A 373 15.49 14.21 -22.58
N LEU A 374 14.76 13.32 -21.89
CA LEU A 374 15.38 12.36 -20.98
C LEU A 374 16.32 11.41 -21.71
N LEU A 375 15.88 10.86 -22.85
CA LEU A 375 16.72 9.98 -23.68
C LEU A 375 17.98 10.70 -24.15
N ARG A 376 17.86 11.98 -24.58
CA ARG A 376 18.98 12.81 -24.97
C ARG A 376 19.97 13.02 -23.82
N GLN A 377 19.50 13.42 -22.66
CA GLN A 377 20.35 13.64 -21.47
C GLN A 377 21.04 12.37 -20.98
N LEU A 378 20.41 11.21 -21.19
CA LEU A 378 20.95 9.91 -20.80
C LEU A 378 21.79 9.24 -21.92
N GLY A 379 21.99 9.90 -23.05
CA GLY A 379 22.78 9.39 -24.18
C GLY A 379 22.16 8.17 -24.86
N LEU A 380 20.83 8.09 -24.88
CA LEU A 380 20.04 7.02 -25.51
C LEU A 380 19.35 7.48 -26.81
N GLU A 381 19.72 8.62 -27.37
CA GLU A 381 19.19 9.07 -28.64
C GLU A 381 19.57 8.09 -29.77
N GLY A 382 18.52 7.54 -30.39
CA GLY A 382 18.49 7.08 -31.75
C GLY A 382 19.70 6.31 -32.31
N GLY A 383 19.82 5.03 -32.01
CA GLY A 383 20.28 4.08 -33.01
C GLY A 383 19.13 3.88 -34.02
N ASN A 384 19.22 4.49 -35.21
CA ASN A 384 18.40 4.18 -36.37
C ASN A 384 18.45 2.69 -36.72
#